data_89f56028a343e96c3265c74df6ee1491
#
_entry.id   89f56028a343e96c3265c74df6ee1491
#
_cell.length_a   1.000
_cell.length_b   1.000
_cell.length_c   1.000
_cell.angle_alpha   90.00
_cell.angle_beta   90.00
_cell.angle_gamma   90.00
#
_symmetry.space_group_name_H-M   'P 1'
#
loop_
_entity.id
_entity.type
_entity.pdbx_description
1 polymer ?
#
loop_
_entity_poly.entity_id
_entity_poly.type
_entity_poly.pdbx_seq_one_letter_code
_entity_poly.pdbx_strand_id
1 'polypeptide(L)'
;VGVEPFNTLPVDANAFKGEIPDIKNMLPAKNFAYYTQSKLYIHNMLHSICAYLGFLKGWTYIYEAINDEEIAKTLRGALGEISQAISAEHGVEAEKPTAYGEDLIRRFANRALADSVVRVGRDTPRKLAYQDRLVGAARLCEKHGVEFDYIAQGIAAALMFDCDDESRKECKAA
;
A
#
# COMPACT_ATOMS: atom_id res chain seq x y z
N VAL A 1 -7.69 0.61 22.55
CA VAL A 1 -7.35 0.53 21.13
C VAL A 1 -6.45 1.72 20.84
N GLY A 2 -5.19 1.44 20.46
CA GLY A 2 -4.26 2.47 20.01
C GLY A 2 -4.60 2.84 18.54
N VAL A 3 -4.74 4.13 18.27
CA VAL A 3 -4.94 4.67 16.91
C VAL A 3 -3.96 5.79 16.67
N GLU A 4 -3.52 5.93 15.44
CA GLU A 4 -2.70 7.09 15.06
C GLU A 4 -3.56 8.35 14.93
N PRO A 5 -3.00 9.54 15.15
CA PRO A 5 -3.75 10.80 15.09
C PRO A 5 -4.09 11.24 13.65
N PHE A 6 -4.45 10.29 12.78
CA PHE A 6 -4.91 10.58 11.42
C PHE A 6 -6.41 10.85 11.47
N ASN A 7 -6.82 12.04 11.12
CA ASN A 7 -8.19 12.49 11.28
C ASN A 7 -8.78 13.16 10.02
N THR A 8 -8.12 13.04 8.86
CA THR A 8 -8.66 13.57 7.59
C THR A 8 -9.49 12.49 6.91
N LEU A 9 -10.73 12.82 6.58
CA LEU A 9 -11.67 11.92 5.89
C LEU A 9 -11.96 12.44 4.48
N PRO A 10 -11.28 11.94 3.44
CA PRO A 10 -11.66 12.23 2.06
C PRO A 10 -13.02 11.61 1.75
N VAL A 11 -13.89 12.39 1.11
CA VAL A 11 -15.21 11.96 0.64
C VAL A 11 -15.40 12.38 -0.81
N ASP A 12 -16.19 11.63 -1.58
CA ASP A 12 -16.49 11.98 -2.96
C ASP A 12 -17.46 13.17 -3.00
N ALA A 13 -16.94 14.33 -3.39
CA ALA A 13 -17.75 15.54 -3.52
C ALA A 13 -18.86 15.42 -4.57
N ASN A 14 -18.69 14.56 -5.57
CA ASN A 14 -19.66 14.38 -6.66
C ASN A 14 -20.81 13.43 -6.28
N ALA A 15 -20.67 12.68 -5.19
CA ALA A 15 -21.70 11.73 -4.70
C ALA A 15 -22.78 12.41 -3.85
N PHE A 16 -22.58 13.65 -3.40
CA PHE A 16 -23.57 14.39 -2.61
C PHE A 16 -24.74 14.84 -3.49
N LYS A 17 -25.97 14.59 -3.00
CA LYS A 17 -27.21 15.00 -3.67
C LYS A 17 -27.73 16.38 -3.24
N GLY A 18 -27.04 17.05 -2.32
CA GLY A 18 -27.39 18.36 -1.79
C GLY A 18 -26.14 19.11 -1.35
N GLU A 19 -26.29 20.08 -0.48
CA GLU A 19 -25.16 20.81 0.08
C GLU A 19 -24.24 19.87 0.86
N ILE A 20 -22.92 20.03 0.65
CA ILE A 20 -21.91 19.25 1.39
C ILE A 20 -21.84 19.82 2.80
N PRO A 21 -22.07 18.99 3.85
CA PRO A 21 -22.04 19.48 5.22
C PRO A 21 -20.62 19.92 5.62
N ASP A 22 -20.52 21.00 6.39
CA ASP A 22 -19.26 21.44 6.97
C ASP A 22 -18.94 20.60 8.21
N ILE A 23 -18.16 19.53 8.01
CA ILE A 23 -17.71 18.63 9.09
C ILE A 23 -16.20 18.79 9.24
N LYS A 24 -15.76 19.04 10.46
CA LYS A 24 -14.32 19.18 10.78
C LYS A 24 -13.53 17.99 10.26
N ASN A 25 -12.46 18.26 9.54
CA ASN A 25 -11.56 17.26 8.94
C ASN A 25 -12.17 16.39 7.81
N MET A 26 -13.40 16.63 7.40
CA MET A 26 -13.93 16.07 6.17
C MET A 26 -13.33 16.83 4.97
N LEU A 27 -12.83 16.10 3.99
CA LEU A 27 -12.21 16.65 2.78
C LEU A 27 -13.05 16.25 1.56
N PRO A 28 -13.99 17.09 1.11
CA PRO A 28 -14.72 16.83 -0.13
C PRO A 28 -13.76 16.92 -1.33
N ALA A 29 -13.59 15.82 -2.03
CA ALA A 29 -12.66 15.69 -3.13
C ALA A 29 -13.40 15.47 -4.45
N LYS A 30 -13.16 16.33 -5.45
CA LYS A 30 -13.67 16.11 -6.81
C LYS A 30 -12.99 14.94 -7.50
N ASN A 31 -11.68 14.74 -7.27
CA ASN A 31 -10.94 13.57 -7.72
C ASN A 31 -10.82 12.57 -6.57
N PHE A 32 -11.92 11.97 -6.15
CA PHE A 32 -11.95 11.00 -5.05
C PHE A 32 -11.19 9.70 -5.41
N ALA A 33 -11.16 9.34 -6.70
CA ALA A 33 -10.41 8.19 -7.20
C ALA A 33 -8.91 8.26 -6.84
N TYR A 34 -8.32 9.45 -6.83
CA TYR A 34 -6.94 9.65 -6.37
C TYR A 34 -6.73 9.14 -4.93
N TYR A 35 -7.64 9.45 -4.02
CA TYR A 35 -7.53 9.05 -2.62
C TYR A 35 -7.71 7.54 -2.42
N THR A 36 -8.67 6.94 -3.13
CA THR A 36 -8.90 5.50 -3.07
C THR A 36 -7.75 4.71 -3.68
N GLN A 37 -7.22 5.13 -4.82
CA GLN A 37 -6.06 4.49 -5.44
C GLN A 37 -4.79 4.70 -4.62
N SER A 38 -4.54 5.90 -4.08
CA SER A 38 -3.41 6.14 -3.19
C SER A 38 -3.47 5.25 -1.94
N LYS A 39 -4.66 5.07 -1.34
CA LYS A 39 -4.83 4.16 -0.22
C LYS A 39 -4.52 2.71 -0.61
N LEU A 40 -4.99 2.26 -1.78
CA LEU A 40 -4.82 0.87 -2.21
C LEU A 40 -3.40 0.61 -2.71
N TYR A 41 -2.89 1.45 -3.62
CA TYR A 41 -1.66 1.21 -4.36
C TYR A 41 -0.40 1.84 -3.73
N ILE A 42 -0.54 2.75 -2.76
CA ILE A 42 0.60 3.20 -1.96
C ILE A 42 0.55 2.53 -0.58
N HIS A 43 -0.42 2.88 0.26
CA HIS A 43 -0.45 2.42 1.66
C HIS A 43 -0.51 0.89 1.76
N ASN A 44 -1.55 0.30 1.17
CA ASN A 44 -1.79 -1.13 1.32
C ASN A 44 -0.74 -1.97 0.58
N MET A 45 -0.22 -1.50 -0.56
CA MET A 45 0.87 -2.15 -1.28
C MET A 45 2.16 -2.15 -0.47
N LEU A 46 2.65 -0.97 -0.05
CA LEU A 46 3.89 -0.86 0.72
C LEU A 46 3.83 -1.67 2.02
N HIS A 47 2.69 -1.64 2.73
CA HIS A 47 2.50 -2.43 3.94
C HIS A 47 2.60 -3.93 3.67
N SER A 48 2.02 -4.39 2.55
CA SER A 48 2.08 -5.80 2.15
C SER A 48 3.49 -6.22 1.74
N ILE A 49 4.20 -5.41 0.95
CA ILE A 49 5.60 -5.67 0.55
C ILE A 49 6.49 -5.76 1.80
N CYS A 50 6.34 -4.81 2.75
CA CYS A 50 7.07 -4.83 4.01
C CYS A 50 6.84 -6.15 4.79
N ALA A 51 5.59 -6.61 4.85
CA ALA A 51 5.24 -7.84 5.52
C ALA A 51 5.84 -9.08 4.83
N TYR A 52 5.75 -9.18 3.51
CA TYR A 52 6.26 -10.34 2.78
C TYR A 52 7.78 -10.44 2.82
N LEU A 53 8.48 -9.34 2.58
CA LEU A 53 9.94 -9.29 2.70
C LEU A 53 10.40 -9.53 4.15
N GLY A 54 9.69 -8.94 5.12
CA GLY A 54 9.94 -9.14 6.54
C GLY A 54 9.80 -10.61 6.95
N PHE A 55 8.76 -11.28 6.46
CA PHE A 55 8.56 -12.72 6.70
C PHE A 55 9.72 -13.56 6.14
N LEU A 56 10.14 -13.30 4.90
CA LEU A 56 11.25 -14.03 4.27
C LEU A 56 12.58 -13.85 5.00
N LYS A 57 12.78 -12.71 5.67
CA LYS A 57 13.96 -12.44 6.50
C LYS A 57 13.79 -12.84 7.97
N GLY A 58 12.64 -13.42 8.35
CA GLY A 58 12.39 -13.90 9.71
C GLY A 58 12.02 -12.82 10.74
N TRP A 59 11.65 -11.61 10.29
CA TRP A 59 11.17 -10.57 11.18
C TRP A 59 9.76 -10.89 11.69
N THR A 60 9.47 -10.54 12.94
CA THR A 60 8.17 -10.79 13.56
C THR A 60 7.20 -9.64 13.34
N TYR A 61 7.68 -8.40 13.41
CA TYR A 61 6.86 -7.19 13.33
C TYR A 61 7.26 -6.29 12.18
N ILE A 62 6.28 -5.52 11.68
CA ILE A 62 6.48 -4.53 10.61
C ILE A 62 7.53 -3.48 11.00
N TYR A 63 7.53 -3.02 12.26
CA TYR A 63 8.50 -2.03 12.74
C TYR A 63 9.95 -2.58 12.78
N GLU A 64 10.15 -3.89 12.82
CA GLU A 64 11.46 -4.53 12.69
C GLU A 64 11.85 -4.59 11.21
N ALA A 65 10.94 -5.10 10.39
CA ALA A 65 11.15 -5.24 8.95
C ALA A 65 11.50 -3.91 8.27
N ILE A 66 10.84 -2.80 8.62
CA ILE A 66 11.11 -1.50 7.99
C ILE A 66 12.48 -0.91 8.36
N ASN A 67 13.08 -1.35 9.45
CA ASN A 67 14.43 -0.95 9.86
C ASN A 67 15.54 -1.77 9.15
N ASP A 68 15.18 -2.80 8.39
CA ASP A 68 16.11 -3.51 7.51
C ASP A 68 16.38 -2.65 6.26
N GLU A 69 17.64 -2.38 5.97
CA GLU A 69 18.06 -1.46 4.90
C GLU A 69 17.61 -1.92 3.51
N GLU A 70 17.64 -3.22 3.23
CA GLU A 70 17.22 -3.77 1.93
C GLU A 70 15.70 -3.66 1.76
N ILE A 71 14.94 -3.96 2.82
CA ILE A 71 13.49 -3.79 2.80
C ILE A 71 13.13 -2.33 2.62
N ALA A 72 13.75 -1.42 3.39
CA ALA A 72 13.51 0.01 3.29
C ALA A 72 13.85 0.55 1.89
N LYS A 73 14.94 0.07 1.28
CA LYS A 73 15.31 0.40 -0.11
C LYS A 73 14.25 -0.07 -1.10
N THR A 74 13.80 -1.33 -0.99
CA THR A 74 12.76 -1.88 -1.88
C THR A 74 11.45 -1.10 -1.75
N LEU A 75 11.04 -0.74 -0.53
CA LEU A 75 9.82 0.04 -0.31
C LEU A 75 9.90 1.44 -0.93
N ARG A 76 11.04 2.13 -0.81
CA ARG A 76 11.22 3.45 -1.45
C ARG A 76 11.28 3.34 -2.98
N GLY A 77 11.89 2.29 -3.51
CA GLY A 77 11.86 1.99 -4.94
C GLY A 77 10.41 1.80 -5.44
N ALA A 78 9.65 0.92 -4.80
CA ALA A 78 8.25 0.69 -5.12
C ALA A 78 7.38 1.95 -4.96
N LEU A 79 7.67 2.79 -3.96
CA LEU A 79 7.02 4.10 -3.80
C LEU A 79 7.32 5.02 -4.99
N GLY A 80 8.57 5.08 -5.43
CA GLY A 80 8.96 5.88 -6.61
C GLY A 80 8.23 5.44 -7.87
N GLU A 81 8.16 4.13 -8.12
CA GLU A 81 7.45 3.55 -9.26
C GLU A 81 5.96 3.92 -9.23
N ILE A 82 5.25 3.60 -8.15
CA ILE A 82 3.81 3.85 -8.07
C ILE A 82 3.45 5.35 -8.01
N SER A 83 4.32 6.18 -7.43
CA SER A 83 4.06 7.62 -7.37
C SER A 83 4.05 8.25 -8.76
N GLN A 84 4.94 7.83 -9.65
CA GLN A 84 4.95 8.27 -11.05
C GLN A 84 3.67 7.83 -11.76
N ALA A 85 3.26 6.58 -11.60
CA ALA A 85 2.05 6.05 -12.23
C ALA A 85 0.77 6.75 -11.72
N ILE A 86 0.64 6.98 -10.41
CA ILE A 86 -0.49 7.72 -9.82
C ILE A 86 -0.49 9.18 -10.25
N SER A 87 0.69 9.81 -10.32
CA SER A 87 0.83 11.17 -10.85
C SER A 87 0.29 11.27 -12.27
N ALA A 88 0.72 10.37 -13.16
CA ALA A 88 0.26 10.31 -14.54
C ALA A 88 -1.24 10.02 -14.67
N GLU A 89 -1.78 9.11 -13.86
CA GLU A 89 -3.20 8.72 -13.87
C GLU A 89 -4.12 9.86 -13.46
N HIS A 90 -3.72 10.65 -12.46
CA HIS A 90 -4.59 11.65 -11.83
C HIS A 90 -4.21 13.10 -12.16
N GLY A 91 -3.13 13.33 -12.92
CA GLY A 91 -2.66 14.68 -13.23
C GLY A 91 -2.25 15.47 -11.98
N VAL A 92 -1.63 14.80 -11.00
CA VAL A 92 -1.12 15.43 -9.77
C VAL A 92 0.41 15.45 -9.79
N GLU A 93 1.04 16.41 -9.13
CA GLU A 93 2.50 16.45 -8.97
C GLU A 93 2.99 15.20 -8.23
N ALA A 94 4.08 14.57 -8.71
CA ALA A 94 4.60 13.31 -8.19
C ALA A 94 5.05 13.41 -6.72
N GLU A 95 5.42 14.60 -6.26
CA GLU A 95 5.77 14.90 -4.88
C GLU A 95 4.63 14.59 -3.91
N LYS A 96 3.38 14.74 -4.32
CA LYS A 96 2.20 14.53 -3.48
C LYS A 96 2.01 13.06 -3.08
N PRO A 97 1.94 12.08 -4.01
CA PRO A 97 1.89 10.67 -3.65
C PRO A 97 3.19 10.19 -2.97
N THR A 98 4.36 10.74 -3.36
CA THR A 98 5.65 10.41 -2.73
C THR A 98 5.67 10.84 -1.26
N ALA A 99 5.29 12.08 -0.95
CA ALA A 99 5.23 12.57 0.44
C ALA A 99 4.25 11.75 1.30
N TYR A 100 3.11 11.35 0.73
CA TYR A 100 2.17 10.47 1.40
C TYR A 100 2.80 9.10 1.73
N GLY A 101 3.53 8.49 0.80
CA GLY A 101 4.18 7.21 1.00
C GLY A 101 5.35 7.29 2.00
N GLU A 102 6.15 8.34 1.97
CA GLU A 102 7.24 8.53 2.95
C GLU A 102 6.70 8.72 4.38
N ASP A 103 5.57 9.42 4.54
CA ASP A 103 4.90 9.49 5.84
C ASP A 103 4.47 8.10 6.33
N LEU A 104 3.92 7.26 5.45
CA LEU A 104 3.53 5.88 5.79
C LEU A 104 4.73 5.02 6.16
N ILE A 105 5.83 5.08 5.41
CA ILE A 105 7.08 4.35 5.70
C ILE A 105 7.59 4.71 7.09
N ARG A 106 7.58 6.01 7.45
CA ARG A 106 7.95 6.46 8.80
C ARG A 106 7.00 5.90 9.86
N ARG A 107 5.70 5.85 9.59
CA ARG A 107 4.69 5.32 10.52
C ARG A 107 4.77 3.80 10.70
N PHE A 108 5.22 3.05 9.71
CA PHE A 108 5.47 1.61 9.84
C PHE A 108 6.51 1.28 10.92
N ALA A 109 7.42 2.20 11.24
CA ALA A 109 8.36 2.06 12.35
C ALA A 109 7.74 2.23 13.75
N ASN A 110 6.43 2.55 13.84
CA ASN A 110 5.76 2.75 15.13
C ASN A 110 5.53 1.42 15.87
N ARG A 111 6.33 1.18 16.89
CA ARG A 111 6.26 -0.03 17.74
C ARG A 111 4.93 -0.20 18.47
N ALA A 112 4.24 0.90 18.78
CA ALA A 112 2.97 0.84 19.52
C ALA A 112 1.84 0.16 18.74
N LEU A 113 1.94 0.07 17.41
CA LEU A 113 0.95 -0.64 16.57
C LEU A 113 1.09 -2.15 16.69
N ALA A 114 2.30 -2.66 16.96
CA ALA A 114 2.61 -4.08 17.11
C ALA A 114 2.05 -4.98 15.97
N ASP A 115 2.05 -4.45 14.74
CA ASP A 115 1.59 -5.19 13.57
C ASP A 115 2.56 -6.31 13.23
N SER A 116 2.11 -7.58 13.31
CA SER A 116 2.95 -8.71 12.92
C SER A 116 2.97 -8.91 11.41
N VAL A 117 4.12 -9.34 10.87
CA VAL A 117 4.27 -9.61 9.43
C VAL A 117 3.29 -10.69 8.96
N VAL A 118 3.00 -11.69 9.79
CA VAL A 118 2.04 -12.76 9.49
C VAL A 118 0.62 -12.19 9.38
N ARG A 119 0.19 -11.36 10.34
CA ARG A 119 -1.14 -10.74 10.30
C ARG A 119 -1.32 -9.84 9.07
N VAL A 120 -0.31 -9.04 8.76
CA VAL A 120 -0.34 -8.14 7.60
C VAL A 120 -0.21 -8.92 6.29
N GLY A 121 0.56 -10.00 6.25
CA GLY A 121 0.76 -10.85 5.07
C GLY A 121 -0.44 -11.72 4.68
N ARG A 122 -1.36 -12.05 5.61
CA ARG A 122 -2.51 -12.93 5.35
C ARG A 122 -3.33 -12.53 4.13
N ASP A 123 -4.10 -13.47 3.60
CA ASP A 123 -5.04 -13.27 2.49
C ASP A 123 -4.28 -12.91 1.18
N THR A 124 -3.22 -13.66 0.93
CA THR A 124 -2.33 -13.46 -0.23
C THR A 124 -3.06 -13.56 -1.58
N PRO A 125 -3.98 -14.53 -1.81
CA PRO A 125 -4.72 -14.61 -3.08
C PRO A 125 -5.45 -13.30 -3.41
N ARG A 126 -6.19 -12.74 -2.45
CA ARG A 126 -6.88 -11.46 -2.66
C ARG A 126 -5.89 -10.33 -2.94
N LYS A 127 -4.78 -10.26 -2.21
CA LYS A 127 -3.77 -9.18 -2.39
C LYS A 127 -3.04 -9.25 -3.72
N LEU A 128 -2.98 -10.43 -4.33
CA LEU A 128 -2.45 -10.66 -5.68
C LEU A 128 -3.54 -10.58 -6.76
N ALA A 129 -4.81 -10.37 -6.39
CA ALA A 129 -5.88 -10.26 -7.37
C ALA A 129 -5.63 -9.10 -8.36
N TYR A 130 -6.15 -9.25 -9.58
CA TYR A 130 -5.90 -8.40 -10.74
C TYR A 130 -6.01 -6.89 -10.52
N GLN A 131 -6.93 -6.46 -9.63
CA GLN A 131 -7.16 -5.03 -9.31
C GLN A 131 -6.76 -4.68 -7.87
N ASP A 132 -6.19 -5.62 -7.12
CA ASP A 132 -5.79 -5.36 -5.74
C ASP A 132 -4.35 -4.76 -5.70
N ARG A 133 -3.89 -4.49 -4.51
CA ARG A 133 -2.73 -3.64 -4.17
C ARG A 133 -1.40 -3.97 -4.82
N LEU A 134 -1.12 -5.23 -5.16
CA LEU A 134 0.15 -5.63 -5.75
C LEU A 134 0.07 -5.66 -7.28
N VAL A 135 -0.73 -6.57 -7.83
CA VAL A 135 -0.87 -6.70 -9.29
C VAL A 135 -1.54 -5.47 -9.89
N GLY A 136 -2.55 -4.89 -9.21
CA GLY A 136 -3.19 -3.66 -9.67
C GLY A 136 -2.24 -2.47 -9.72
N ALA A 137 -1.30 -2.36 -8.76
CA ALA A 137 -0.27 -1.32 -8.78
C ALA A 137 0.71 -1.52 -9.94
N ALA A 138 1.23 -2.74 -10.15
CA ALA A 138 2.11 -3.07 -11.27
C ALA A 138 1.44 -2.75 -12.62
N ARG A 139 0.16 -3.09 -12.77
CA ARG A 139 -0.62 -2.80 -13.98
C ARG A 139 -0.86 -1.29 -14.20
N LEU A 140 -0.97 -0.52 -13.13
CA LEU A 140 -1.04 0.94 -13.25
C LEU A 140 0.30 1.50 -13.76
N CYS A 141 1.42 0.97 -13.26
CA CYS A 141 2.75 1.32 -13.76
C CYS A 141 2.88 0.96 -15.25
N GLU A 142 2.54 -0.28 -15.64
CA GLU A 142 2.54 -0.74 -17.03
C GLU A 142 1.69 0.16 -17.94
N LYS A 143 0.48 0.53 -17.51
CA LYS A 143 -0.42 1.43 -18.25
C LYS A 143 0.23 2.77 -18.59
N HIS A 144 1.06 3.29 -17.72
CA HIS A 144 1.72 4.58 -17.87
C HIS A 144 3.19 4.50 -18.31
N GLY A 145 3.67 3.30 -18.69
CA GLY A 145 5.05 3.08 -19.15
C GLY A 145 6.10 3.30 -18.05
N VAL A 146 5.73 3.09 -16.80
CA VAL A 146 6.63 3.14 -15.64
C VAL A 146 7.16 1.73 -15.35
N GLU A 147 8.47 1.59 -15.22
CA GLU A 147 9.07 0.34 -14.73
C GLU A 147 8.60 0.04 -13.30
N PHE A 148 8.48 -1.27 -12.94
CA PHE A 148 7.94 -1.68 -11.63
C PHE A 148 8.72 -2.86 -11.02
N ASP A 149 10.03 -2.80 -11.11
CA ASP A 149 10.94 -3.86 -10.64
C ASP A 149 10.84 -4.09 -9.12
N TYR A 150 10.70 -3.03 -8.34
CA TYR A 150 10.55 -3.13 -6.89
C TYR A 150 9.15 -3.64 -6.49
N ILE A 151 8.11 -3.25 -7.19
CA ILE A 151 6.77 -3.82 -7.00
C ILE A 151 6.78 -5.30 -7.36
N ALA A 152 7.46 -5.70 -8.45
CA ALA A 152 7.62 -7.10 -8.86
C ALA A 152 8.35 -7.93 -7.80
N GLN A 153 9.38 -7.39 -7.14
CA GLN A 153 10.01 -8.04 -5.98
C GLN A 153 9.01 -8.30 -4.84
N GLY A 154 8.13 -7.33 -4.56
CA GLY A 154 7.05 -7.48 -3.59
C GLY A 154 6.05 -8.58 -3.98
N ILE A 155 5.70 -8.69 -5.26
CA ILE A 155 4.85 -9.76 -5.79
C ILE A 155 5.53 -11.13 -5.64
N ALA A 156 6.80 -11.23 -6.00
CA ALA A 156 7.59 -12.46 -5.84
C ALA A 156 7.67 -12.89 -4.37
N ALA A 157 7.90 -11.95 -3.45
CA ALA A 157 7.90 -12.23 -2.02
C ALA A 157 6.52 -12.71 -1.52
N ALA A 158 5.43 -12.17 -2.06
CA ALA A 158 4.09 -12.62 -1.73
C ALA A 158 3.83 -14.07 -2.16
N LEU A 159 4.34 -14.49 -3.32
CA LEU A 159 4.23 -15.87 -3.81
C LEU A 159 5.03 -16.86 -2.94
N MET A 160 6.09 -16.38 -2.27
CA MET A 160 6.94 -17.18 -1.37
C MET A 160 6.47 -17.14 0.09
N PHE A 161 5.45 -16.37 0.41
CA PHE A 161 4.94 -16.24 1.77
C PHE A 161 4.30 -17.55 2.23
N ASP A 162 4.95 -18.28 3.15
CA ASP A 162 4.57 -19.61 3.64
C ASP A 162 4.21 -19.59 5.14
N CYS A 163 3.16 -18.88 5.48
CA CYS A 163 2.51 -19.08 6.76
C CYS A 163 1.37 -20.12 6.62
N ASP A 164 0.98 -20.76 7.72
CA ASP A 164 -0.14 -21.72 7.81
C ASP A 164 -1.50 -21.01 7.60
N ASP A 165 -1.62 -20.25 6.52
CA ASP A 165 -2.86 -19.58 6.14
C ASP A 165 -3.59 -20.44 5.09
N GLU A 166 -4.83 -20.83 5.37
CA GLU A 166 -5.63 -21.64 4.45
C GLU A 166 -5.84 -20.98 3.08
N SER A 167 -5.88 -19.64 3.04
CA SER A 167 -6.01 -18.89 1.80
C SER A 167 -4.85 -19.12 0.81
N ARG A 168 -3.70 -19.58 1.30
CA ARG A 168 -2.55 -19.88 0.46
C ARG A 168 -2.61 -21.26 -0.21
N LYS A 169 -3.35 -22.20 0.36
CA LYS A 169 -3.55 -23.52 -0.30
C LYS A 169 -4.23 -23.33 -1.65
N GLU A 170 -5.08 -22.33 -1.78
CA GLU A 170 -5.77 -21.97 -3.03
C GLU A 170 -4.81 -21.35 -4.07
N CYS A 171 -3.85 -20.50 -3.66
CA CYS A 171 -2.85 -19.90 -4.55
C CYS A 171 -1.88 -20.91 -5.15
N LYS A 172 -1.54 -22.00 -4.43
CA LYS A 172 -0.64 -23.05 -4.94
C LYS A 172 -1.35 -24.04 -5.87
N ALA A 173 -2.67 -24.02 -5.91
CA ALA A 173 -3.49 -24.93 -6.72
C ALA A 173 -3.92 -24.32 -8.07
N ALA A 174 -3.71 -23.03 -8.29
CA ALA A 174 -3.99 -22.29 -9.52
C ALA A 174 -2.72 -22.04 -10.34
#